data_ad0038de16eec8d4b5c2ae2eb8e267fc
#
_entry.id   ad0038de16eec8d4b5c2ae2eb8e267fc
#
_cell.length_a   1.000
_cell.length_b   1.000
_cell.length_c   1.000
_cell.angle_alpha   90.00
_cell.angle_beta   90.00
_cell.angle_gamma   90.00
#
_symmetry.space_group_name_H-M   'P 1'
#
loop_
_entity.id
_entity.type
_entity.pdbx_description
1 polymer ?
#
loop_
_entity_poly.entity_id
_entity_poly.type
_entity_poly.pdbx_seq_one_letter_code
_entity_poly.pdbx_strand_id
1 'polypeptide(L)'
;RTFKVHYDGKKVVNTLVDTKTEVFGKKIWDDANNQDGKRPDEVTVHLHANGTDTGKTAKATKANGWEYSFKNLKVYDENGDAITYTVTEDQVGGYEAPVINGTNITNKRVPDTLDIPVEKIWDDNENESQMRPDKIYVYLYADEVLIKEQELSEANAWKHVFEDMPKYSGGKEIKYRLSEPPANNYSVKITGDAQAGFKVTNSYYVFATTDTVSVKKILDGNPLINSNFSFRLEAENVNNPM
;
A
#
# COMPACT_ATOMS: atom_id res chain seq x y z
N ARG A 1 -40.85 28.02 -26.88
CA ARG A 1 -40.23 29.12 -27.69
C ARG A 1 -40.79 30.44 -27.22
N THR A 2 -39.94 31.39 -26.89
CA THR A 2 -40.34 32.75 -26.48
C THR A 2 -40.09 33.68 -27.68
N PHE A 3 -41.11 34.44 -28.03
CA PHE A 3 -41.01 35.46 -29.07
C PHE A 3 -41.16 36.85 -28.45
N LYS A 4 -40.31 37.77 -28.94
CA LYS A 4 -40.59 39.21 -28.76
C LYS A 4 -41.49 39.66 -29.90
N VAL A 5 -42.59 40.27 -29.55
CA VAL A 5 -43.54 40.84 -30.50
C VAL A 5 -43.20 42.30 -30.71
N HIS A 6 -42.98 42.71 -31.92
CA HIS A 6 -42.82 44.11 -32.31
C HIS A 6 -43.83 44.48 -33.35
N TYR A 7 -44.43 45.67 -33.18
CA TYR A 7 -45.40 46.21 -34.12
C TYR A 7 -44.69 47.28 -35.02
N ASP A 8 -44.68 47.07 -36.32
CA ASP A 8 -44.16 47.98 -37.30
C ASP A 8 -45.37 48.41 -38.22
N GLY A 9 -45.97 49.51 -37.87
CA GLY A 9 -47.20 49.95 -38.49
C GLY A 9 -48.33 48.90 -38.34
N LYS A 10 -48.79 48.35 -39.47
CA LYS A 10 -49.82 47.30 -39.52
C LYS A 10 -49.23 45.86 -39.49
N LYS A 11 -47.88 45.73 -39.36
CA LYS A 11 -47.22 44.44 -39.33
C LYS A 11 -46.96 44.02 -37.88
N VAL A 12 -47.20 42.77 -37.58
CA VAL A 12 -46.80 42.11 -36.36
C VAL A 12 -45.52 41.30 -36.69
N VAL A 13 -44.41 41.62 -36.08
CA VAL A 13 -43.16 40.90 -36.24
C VAL A 13 -42.90 40.10 -34.96
N ASN A 14 -42.86 38.81 -35.07
CA ASN A 14 -42.48 37.90 -34.00
C ASN A 14 -41.00 37.55 -34.18
N THR A 15 -40.15 38.00 -33.29
CA THR A 15 -38.74 37.65 -33.27
C THR A 15 -38.51 36.55 -32.24
N LEU A 16 -37.99 35.41 -32.68
CA LEU A 16 -37.61 34.33 -31.76
C LEU A 16 -36.52 34.83 -30.79
N VAL A 17 -36.81 34.72 -29.51
CA VAL A 17 -35.78 34.96 -28.50
C VAL A 17 -34.84 33.73 -28.47
N ASP A 18 -33.61 33.91 -28.88
CA ASP A 18 -32.56 32.90 -28.80
C ASP A 18 -32.19 32.65 -27.30
N THR A 19 -32.94 31.74 -26.68
CA THR A 19 -32.68 31.36 -25.29
C THR A 19 -31.44 30.50 -25.21
N LYS A 20 -30.57 30.84 -24.30
CA LYS A 20 -29.33 30.10 -24.03
C LYS A 20 -29.47 29.31 -22.73
N THR A 21 -28.75 28.21 -22.69
CA THR A 21 -28.59 27.36 -21.50
C THR A 21 -27.11 27.07 -21.25
N GLU A 22 -26.83 26.43 -20.16
CA GLU A 22 -25.51 25.92 -19.84
C GLU A 22 -25.58 24.48 -19.32
N VAL A 23 -24.52 23.74 -19.50
CA VAL A 23 -24.26 22.41 -18.92
C VAL A 23 -23.06 22.55 -18.02
N PHE A 24 -23.21 22.14 -16.79
CA PHE A 24 -22.10 22.09 -15.81
C PHE A 24 -22.07 20.73 -15.13
N GLY A 25 -20.91 20.33 -14.67
CA GLY A 25 -20.68 19.06 -14.01
C GLY A 25 -19.42 19.06 -13.18
N LYS A 26 -19.23 17.97 -12.48
CA LYS A 26 -18.07 17.75 -11.63
C LYS A 26 -17.42 16.42 -11.95
N LYS A 27 -16.11 16.43 -12.02
CA LYS A 27 -15.28 15.24 -12.04
C LYS A 27 -15.06 14.75 -10.61
N ILE A 28 -15.33 13.47 -10.40
CA ILE A 28 -15.22 12.78 -9.10
C ILE A 28 -14.16 11.69 -9.26
N TRP A 29 -13.32 11.54 -8.26
CA TRP A 29 -12.29 10.51 -8.20
C TRP A 29 -12.59 9.55 -7.05
N ASP A 30 -12.72 8.26 -7.38
CA ASP A 30 -12.81 7.15 -6.44
C ASP A 30 -11.50 6.33 -6.51
N ASP A 31 -10.45 6.84 -5.86
CA ASP A 31 -9.07 6.36 -5.99
C ASP A 31 -8.28 6.46 -4.68
N ALA A 32 -8.96 6.30 -3.54
CA ALA A 32 -8.38 6.44 -2.21
C ALA A 32 -7.56 7.74 -2.06
N ASN A 33 -8.13 8.85 -2.52
CA ASN A 33 -7.50 10.17 -2.48
C ASN A 33 -6.16 10.24 -3.23
N ASN A 34 -6.10 9.62 -4.40
CA ASN A 34 -4.89 9.57 -5.23
C ASN A 34 -3.71 8.85 -4.56
N GLN A 35 -3.99 7.76 -3.84
CA GLN A 35 -3.00 7.00 -3.09
C GLN A 35 -1.81 6.58 -3.95
N ASP A 36 -2.06 6.10 -5.18
CA ASP A 36 -1.02 5.66 -6.11
C ASP A 36 -0.37 6.80 -6.90
N GLY A 37 -0.84 8.05 -6.75
CA GLY A 37 -0.34 9.19 -7.51
C GLY A 37 -0.63 9.14 -8.99
N LYS A 38 -1.66 8.39 -9.42
CA LYS A 38 -1.99 8.19 -10.85
C LYS A 38 -3.03 9.17 -11.40
N ARG A 39 -3.63 10.00 -10.52
CA ARG A 39 -4.60 11.01 -10.96
C ARG A 39 -3.90 12.05 -11.82
N PRO A 40 -4.39 12.29 -13.06
CA PRO A 40 -3.83 13.34 -13.91
C PRO A 40 -4.17 14.74 -13.36
N ASP A 41 -3.48 15.75 -13.83
CA ASP A 41 -3.74 17.15 -13.45
C ASP A 41 -5.03 17.69 -14.06
N GLU A 42 -5.46 17.14 -15.20
CA GLU A 42 -6.67 17.52 -15.93
C GLU A 42 -7.30 16.34 -16.66
N VAL A 43 -8.61 16.44 -16.94
CA VAL A 43 -9.34 15.58 -17.85
C VAL A 43 -10.12 16.41 -18.84
N THR A 44 -10.33 15.87 -20.04
CA THR A 44 -11.10 16.51 -21.10
C THR A 44 -12.50 15.92 -21.14
N VAL A 45 -13.49 16.80 -21.06
CA VAL A 45 -14.92 16.44 -21.15
C VAL A 45 -15.45 16.95 -22.50
N HIS A 46 -16.18 16.08 -23.20
CA HIS A 46 -16.81 16.35 -24.50
C HIS A 46 -18.31 16.58 -24.32
N LEU A 47 -18.85 17.53 -25.06
CA LEU A 47 -20.28 17.83 -25.07
C LEU A 47 -20.95 17.23 -26.30
N HIS A 48 -22.04 16.51 -26.04
CA HIS A 48 -22.92 15.96 -27.11
C HIS A 48 -24.28 16.67 -27.06
N ALA A 49 -24.85 16.86 -28.24
CA ALA A 49 -26.20 17.38 -28.44
C ALA A 49 -27.02 16.33 -29.18
N ASN A 50 -28.14 15.88 -28.60
CA ASN A 50 -28.98 14.81 -29.13
C ASN A 50 -28.19 13.57 -29.58
N GLY A 51 -27.16 13.19 -28.76
CA GLY A 51 -26.29 12.05 -28.99
C GLY A 51 -25.16 12.28 -30.00
N THR A 52 -25.08 13.45 -30.63
CA THR A 52 -23.99 13.81 -31.56
C THR A 52 -22.96 14.68 -30.90
N ASP A 53 -21.67 14.36 -31.09
CA ASP A 53 -20.57 15.19 -30.59
C ASP A 53 -20.64 16.58 -31.22
N THR A 54 -20.58 17.60 -30.37
CA THR A 54 -20.61 19.02 -30.78
C THR A 54 -19.25 19.55 -31.17
N GLY A 55 -18.16 18.80 -30.92
CA GLY A 55 -16.78 19.27 -31.01
C GLY A 55 -16.37 20.22 -29.88
N LYS A 56 -17.27 20.52 -28.93
CA LYS A 56 -16.95 21.36 -27.77
C LYS A 56 -16.38 20.53 -26.64
N THR A 57 -15.28 21.01 -26.06
CA THR A 57 -14.63 20.40 -24.92
C THR A 57 -14.50 21.37 -23.76
N ALA A 58 -14.41 20.83 -22.54
CA ALA A 58 -14.10 21.56 -21.33
C ALA A 58 -13.09 20.76 -20.52
N LYS A 59 -12.27 21.45 -19.72
CA LYS A 59 -11.29 20.81 -18.85
C LYS A 59 -11.75 20.86 -17.39
N ALA A 60 -11.75 19.73 -16.72
CA ALA A 60 -11.84 19.64 -15.29
C ALA A 60 -10.43 19.41 -14.72
N THR A 61 -10.00 20.29 -13.80
CA THR A 61 -8.64 20.32 -13.26
C THR A 61 -8.65 20.42 -11.75
N LYS A 62 -7.53 20.09 -11.12
CA LYS A 62 -7.38 20.33 -9.68
C LYS A 62 -7.54 21.82 -9.32
N ALA A 63 -7.06 22.71 -10.17
CA ALA A 63 -7.10 24.16 -9.93
C ALA A 63 -8.52 24.72 -9.93
N ASN A 64 -9.45 24.16 -10.72
CA ASN A 64 -10.86 24.58 -10.74
C ASN A 64 -11.78 23.69 -9.87
N GLY A 65 -11.20 22.91 -8.94
CA GLY A 65 -11.97 22.04 -8.05
C GLY A 65 -12.63 20.86 -8.77
N TRP A 66 -12.12 20.49 -9.94
CA TRP A 66 -12.66 19.42 -10.79
C TRP A 66 -14.03 19.74 -11.37
N GLU A 67 -14.39 21.02 -11.47
CA GLU A 67 -15.63 21.50 -12.07
C GLU A 67 -15.41 21.87 -13.53
N TYR A 68 -16.46 21.75 -14.34
CA TYR A 68 -16.44 22.15 -15.73
C TYR A 68 -17.80 22.69 -16.16
N SER A 69 -17.82 23.50 -17.22
CA SER A 69 -19.06 24.02 -17.77
C SER A 69 -18.97 24.32 -19.26
N PHE A 70 -20.10 24.18 -19.93
CA PHE A 70 -20.33 24.60 -21.30
C PHE A 70 -21.42 25.68 -21.30
N LYS A 71 -21.10 26.87 -21.71
CA LYS A 71 -21.99 28.03 -21.67
C LYS A 71 -22.49 28.43 -23.05
N ASN A 72 -23.51 29.25 -23.08
CA ASN A 72 -24.11 29.80 -24.30
C ASN A 72 -24.60 28.74 -25.28
N LEU A 73 -25.16 27.66 -24.77
CA LEU A 73 -25.70 26.56 -25.57
C LEU A 73 -27.13 26.92 -26.07
N LYS A 74 -27.51 26.45 -27.25
CA LYS A 74 -28.89 26.58 -27.75
C LYS A 74 -29.83 25.71 -26.92
N VAL A 75 -31.03 26.21 -26.62
CA VAL A 75 -32.06 25.41 -25.92
C VAL A 75 -32.82 24.54 -26.94
N TYR A 76 -32.96 25.05 -28.16
CA TYR A 76 -33.74 24.37 -29.24
C TYR A 76 -32.88 24.23 -30.48
N ASP A 77 -33.15 23.17 -31.24
CA ASP A 77 -32.59 22.97 -32.57
C ASP A 77 -33.31 23.81 -33.64
N GLU A 78 -32.93 23.62 -34.92
CA GLU A 78 -33.50 24.37 -36.01
C GLU A 78 -34.98 24.06 -36.26
N ASN A 79 -35.44 22.86 -35.90
CA ASN A 79 -36.85 22.45 -35.96
C ASN A 79 -37.65 22.99 -34.77
N GLY A 80 -36.95 23.48 -33.74
CA GLY A 80 -37.52 23.97 -32.52
C GLY A 80 -37.78 22.93 -31.46
N ASP A 81 -37.16 21.78 -31.60
CA ASP A 81 -37.19 20.74 -30.59
C ASP A 81 -36.11 21.00 -29.51
N ALA A 82 -36.44 20.64 -28.28
CA ALA A 82 -35.50 20.82 -27.16
C ALA A 82 -34.25 19.95 -27.36
N ILE A 83 -33.08 20.54 -27.21
CA ILE A 83 -31.80 19.84 -27.32
C ILE A 83 -31.48 19.16 -25.97
N THR A 84 -31.26 17.85 -26.02
CA THR A 84 -30.75 17.08 -24.88
C THR A 84 -29.23 17.07 -24.94
N TYR A 85 -28.59 17.63 -23.90
CA TYR A 85 -27.13 17.63 -23.79
C TYR A 85 -26.67 16.49 -22.87
N THR A 86 -25.61 15.79 -23.32
CA THR A 86 -24.91 14.77 -22.55
C THR A 86 -23.41 15.01 -22.62
N VAL A 87 -22.66 14.36 -21.75
CA VAL A 87 -21.20 14.51 -21.68
C VAL A 87 -20.52 13.14 -21.77
N THR A 88 -19.29 13.13 -22.28
CA THR A 88 -18.36 12.00 -22.18
C THR A 88 -17.00 12.50 -21.76
N GLU A 89 -16.12 11.61 -21.36
CA GLU A 89 -14.75 11.91 -20.98
C GLU A 89 -13.77 11.01 -21.72
N ASP A 90 -12.61 11.53 -22.05
CA ASP A 90 -11.50 10.71 -22.55
C ASP A 90 -11.08 9.68 -21.49
N GLN A 91 -10.78 8.44 -21.93
CA GLN A 91 -10.33 7.38 -21.02
C GLN A 91 -9.06 7.81 -20.28
N VAL A 92 -9.11 7.76 -18.96
CA VAL A 92 -7.95 8.01 -18.11
C VAL A 92 -7.18 6.72 -17.91
N GLY A 93 -5.88 6.73 -18.24
CA GLY A 93 -5.01 5.56 -18.10
C GLY A 93 -4.92 5.08 -16.65
N GLY A 94 -5.11 3.77 -16.45
CA GLY A 94 -5.05 3.15 -15.11
C GLY A 94 -6.32 3.31 -14.27
N TYR A 95 -7.39 3.87 -14.82
CA TYR A 95 -8.72 3.92 -14.23
C TYR A 95 -9.71 3.04 -14.99
N GLU A 96 -10.76 2.59 -14.32
CA GLU A 96 -11.90 1.95 -14.94
C GLU A 96 -12.58 2.92 -15.92
N ALA A 97 -13.45 2.41 -16.79
CA ALA A 97 -14.26 3.27 -17.66
C ALA A 97 -15.07 4.28 -16.83
N PRO A 98 -15.18 5.54 -17.27
CA PRO A 98 -15.86 6.57 -16.52
C PRO A 98 -17.35 6.24 -16.35
N VAL A 99 -17.87 6.42 -15.14
CA VAL A 99 -19.29 6.32 -14.83
C VAL A 99 -19.90 7.72 -14.86
N ILE A 100 -20.90 7.92 -15.74
CA ILE A 100 -21.57 9.20 -15.91
C ILE A 100 -22.96 9.15 -15.27
N ASN A 101 -23.19 10.08 -14.34
CA ASN A 101 -24.51 10.27 -13.73
C ASN A 101 -24.97 11.72 -13.94
N GLY A 102 -25.92 11.89 -14.85
CA GLY A 102 -26.26 13.20 -15.36
C GLY A 102 -25.08 13.85 -16.09
N THR A 103 -24.53 14.87 -15.49
CA THR A 103 -23.31 15.56 -15.98
C THR A 103 -22.12 15.38 -15.04
N ASN A 104 -22.24 14.60 -13.97
CA ASN A 104 -21.10 14.26 -13.11
C ASN A 104 -20.41 12.99 -13.64
N ILE A 105 -19.09 12.99 -13.59
CA ILE A 105 -18.24 11.92 -14.14
C ILE A 105 -17.39 11.36 -13.02
N THR A 106 -17.50 10.08 -12.73
CA THR A 106 -16.70 9.38 -11.72
C THR A 106 -15.71 8.43 -12.38
N ASN A 107 -14.43 8.57 -12.06
CA ASN A 107 -13.41 7.57 -12.42
C ASN A 107 -12.98 6.84 -11.16
N LYS A 108 -12.96 5.50 -11.27
CA LYS A 108 -12.60 4.61 -10.18
C LYS A 108 -11.27 3.92 -10.49
N ARG A 109 -10.45 3.82 -9.47
CA ARG A 109 -9.22 3.03 -9.45
C ARG A 109 -9.07 2.35 -8.10
N VAL A 110 -8.87 1.04 -8.11
CA VAL A 110 -8.43 0.31 -6.92
C VAL A 110 -6.91 0.49 -6.81
N PRO A 111 -6.40 1.04 -5.71
CA PRO A 111 -4.97 1.19 -5.50
C PRO A 111 -4.22 -0.14 -5.50
N ASP A 112 -2.97 -0.10 -5.95
CA ASP A 112 -2.11 -1.28 -5.94
C ASP A 112 -1.74 -1.68 -4.51
N THR A 113 -1.85 -2.96 -4.22
CA THR A 113 -1.45 -3.58 -2.95
C THR A 113 -0.36 -4.62 -3.17
N LEU A 114 0.24 -5.08 -2.09
CA LEU A 114 1.15 -6.22 -2.07
C LEU A 114 0.91 -7.04 -0.81
N ASP A 115 1.17 -8.32 -0.90
CA ASP A 115 1.19 -9.23 0.24
C ASP A 115 2.63 -9.37 0.72
N ILE A 116 2.83 -9.27 2.05
CA ILE A 116 4.15 -9.32 2.66
C ILE A 116 4.27 -10.60 3.50
N PRO A 117 4.87 -11.67 2.95
CA PRO A 117 5.09 -12.90 3.69
C PRO A 117 6.17 -12.70 4.76
N VAL A 118 5.96 -13.36 5.90
CA VAL A 118 6.93 -13.42 6.99
C VAL A 118 7.10 -14.88 7.41
N GLU A 119 8.35 -15.32 7.52
CA GLU A 119 8.73 -16.64 8.00
C GLU A 119 9.75 -16.51 9.13
N LYS A 120 9.46 -17.13 10.27
CA LYS A 120 10.38 -17.28 11.38
C LYS A 120 11.20 -18.54 11.23
N ILE A 121 12.51 -18.41 11.39
CA ILE A 121 13.48 -19.51 11.33
C ILE A 121 14.20 -19.58 12.68
N TRP A 122 14.30 -20.77 13.23
CA TRP A 122 15.07 -21.05 14.43
C TRP A 122 16.35 -21.76 14.04
N ASP A 123 17.48 -21.17 14.43
CA ASP A 123 18.82 -21.73 14.27
C ASP A 123 19.34 -22.05 15.70
N ASP A 124 18.83 -23.15 16.28
CA ASP A 124 18.99 -23.50 17.67
C ASP A 124 19.05 -25.02 17.90
N ASN A 125 19.49 -25.77 16.88
CA ASN A 125 19.67 -27.21 16.93
C ASN A 125 18.37 -27.91 17.46
N GLU A 126 17.24 -27.65 16.78
CA GLU A 126 15.93 -28.22 17.14
C GLU A 126 15.47 -27.92 18.58
N ASN A 127 15.86 -26.76 19.12
CA ASN A 127 15.58 -26.35 20.49
C ASN A 127 16.26 -27.24 21.55
N GLU A 128 17.46 -27.74 21.26
CA GLU A 128 18.23 -28.59 22.16
C GLU A 128 18.40 -27.96 23.57
N SER A 129 18.54 -26.64 23.65
CA SER A 129 18.63 -25.89 24.90
C SER A 129 17.32 -25.76 25.66
N GLN A 130 16.18 -26.07 25.04
CA GLN A 130 14.82 -25.84 25.52
C GLN A 130 14.53 -24.36 25.89
N MET A 131 15.25 -23.43 25.28
CA MET A 131 15.14 -21.99 25.55
C MET A 131 14.29 -21.25 24.51
N ARG A 132 13.82 -21.95 23.45
CA ARG A 132 12.96 -21.35 22.45
C ARG A 132 11.63 -20.92 23.09
N PRO A 133 11.24 -19.64 22.96
CA PRO A 133 9.95 -19.20 23.45
C PRO A 133 8.78 -19.80 22.68
N ASP A 134 7.64 -19.98 23.32
CA ASP A 134 6.43 -20.54 22.69
C ASP A 134 5.89 -19.62 21.57
N LYS A 135 6.21 -18.32 21.63
CA LYS A 135 5.80 -17.31 20.68
C LYS A 135 6.76 -16.12 20.64
N ILE A 136 6.77 -15.44 19.52
CA ILE A 136 7.45 -14.14 19.35
C ILE A 136 6.48 -13.15 18.69
N TYR A 137 6.82 -11.89 18.72
CA TYR A 137 6.09 -10.84 18.01
C TYR A 137 6.97 -10.20 16.96
N VAL A 138 6.42 -10.00 15.79
CA VAL A 138 7.04 -9.20 14.73
C VAL A 138 6.26 -7.92 14.52
N TYR A 139 6.96 -6.85 14.22
CA TYR A 139 6.42 -5.51 14.02
C TYR A 139 6.70 -5.05 12.61
N LEU A 140 5.63 -4.76 11.85
CA LEU A 140 5.72 -4.23 10.50
C LEU A 140 5.62 -2.71 10.52
N TYR A 141 6.58 -2.06 9.87
CA TYR A 141 6.63 -0.62 9.71
C TYR A 141 6.45 -0.23 8.25
N ALA A 142 5.72 0.86 8.01
CA ALA A 142 5.61 1.54 6.73
C ALA A 142 6.21 2.94 6.88
N ASP A 143 7.23 3.27 6.09
CA ASP A 143 7.96 4.56 6.19
C ASP A 143 8.32 4.93 7.65
N GLU A 144 8.89 3.96 8.38
CA GLU A 144 9.29 4.04 9.81
C GLU A 144 8.13 4.15 10.81
N VAL A 145 6.87 4.15 10.39
CA VAL A 145 5.71 4.14 11.27
C VAL A 145 5.27 2.69 11.52
N LEU A 146 5.15 2.29 12.78
CA LEU A 146 4.59 0.99 13.15
C LEU A 146 3.12 0.92 12.74
N ILE A 147 2.78 -0.07 11.92
CA ILE A 147 1.41 -0.23 11.39
C ILE A 147 0.75 -1.55 11.77
N LYS A 148 1.52 -2.60 12.02
CA LYS A 148 1.01 -3.93 12.37
C LYS A 148 1.94 -4.60 13.38
N GLU A 149 1.32 -5.39 14.25
CA GLU A 149 1.96 -6.35 15.15
C GLU A 149 1.39 -7.74 14.86
N GLN A 150 2.24 -8.76 14.84
CA GLN A 150 1.82 -10.14 14.58
C GLN A 150 2.55 -11.11 15.49
N GLU A 151 1.79 -11.98 16.13
CA GLU A 151 2.31 -13.12 16.88
C GLU A 151 2.69 -14.25 15.92
N LEU A 152 3.89 -14.81 16.09
CA LEU A 152 4.34 -16.02 15.43
C LEU A 152 4.61 -17.09 16.48
N SER A 153 4.08 -18.29 16.25
CA SER A 153 4.15 -19.44 17.13
C SER A 153 4.05 -20.75 16.33
N GLU A 154 4.15 -21.87 16.98
CA GLU A 154 3.93 -23.18 16.35
C GLU A 154 2.50 -23.31 15.78
N ALA A 155 1.52 -22.68 16.42
CA ALA A 155 0.13 -22.73 15.98
C ALA A 155 -0.10 -22.17 14.58
N ASN A 156 0.71 -21.21 14.14
CA ASN A 156 0.69 -20.66 12.77
C ASN A 156 1.91 -21.11 11.95
N ALA A 157 2.56 -22.21 12.35
CA ALA A 157 3.76 -22.76 11.72
C ALA A 157 4.89 -21.71 11.56
N TRP A 158 4.97 -20.73 12.47
CA TRP A 158 5.95 -19.67 12.48
C TRP A 158 5.91 -18.79 11.23
N LYS A 159 4.72 -18.63 10.60
CA LYS A 159 4.51 -17.90 9.36
C LYS A 159 3.31 -16.97 9.46
N HIS A 160 3.36 -15.90 8.67
CA HIS A 160 2.25 -14.99 8.48
C HIS A 160 2.35 -14.30 7.13
N VAL A 161 1.23 -13.84 6.59
CA VAL A 161 1.20 -12.94 5.43
C VAL A 161 0.40 -11.71 5.83
N PHE A 162 1.03 -10.55 5.76
CA PHE A 162 0.29 -9.29 5.84
C PHE A 162 -0.32 -9.03 4.48
N GLU A 163 -1.62 -9.31 4.35
CA GLU A 163 -2.35 -9.21 3.08
C GLU A 163 -2.78 -7.78 2.77
N ASP A 164 -2.94 -7.47 1.47
CA ASP A 164 -3.48 -6.22 0.93
C ASP A 164 -2.79 -4.95 1.45
N MET A 165 -1.49 -5.02 1.73
CA MET A 165 -0.74 -3.87 2.19
C MET A 165 -0.60 -2.82 1.08
N PRO A 166 -0.86 -1.51 1.34
CA PRO A 166 -0.73 -0.46 0.33
C PRO A 166 0.66 -0.41 -0.29
N LYS A 167 0.75 -0.42 -1.62
CA LYS A 167 2.06 -0.31 -2.28
C LYS A 167 2.58 1.13 -2.31
N TYR A 168 1.69 2.10 -2.34
CA TYR A 168 2.01 3.52 -2.45
C TYR A 168 1.28 4.36 -1.39
N SER A 169 1.86 5.53 -1.09
CA SER A 169 1.25 6.59 -0.32
C SER A 169 1.56 7.94 -0.99
N GLY A 170 0.51 8.66 -1.44
CA GLY A 170 0.67 9.93 -2.17
C GLY A 170 1.57 9.82 -3.40
N GLY A 171 1.51 8.69 -4.11
CA GLY A 171 2.29 8.41 -5.31
C GLY A 171 3.74 7.97 -5.07
N LYS A 172 4.15 7.82 -3.82
CA LYS A 172 5.48 7.30 -3.44
C LYS A 172 5.37 5.88 -2.97
N GLU A 173 6.29 5.02 -3.39
CA GLU A 173 6.37 3.65 -2.92
C GLU A 173 6.72 3.61 -1.43
N ILE A 174 5.90 2.87 -0.66
CA ILE A 174 6.07 2.70 0.78
C ILE A 174 7.26 1.77 1.05
N LYS A 175 8.15 2.17 1.94
CA LYS A 175 9.26 1.33 2.40
C LYS A 175 8.83 0.54 3.63
N TYR A 176 8.61 -0.75 3.43
CA TYR A 176 8.30 -1.67 4.51
C TYR A 176 9.58 -2.22 5.14
N ARG A 177 9.59 -2.32 6.45
CA ARG A 177 10.58 -3.07 7.22
C ARG A 177 9.93 -3.85 8.34
N LEU A 178 10.60 -4.91 8.76
CA LEU A 178 10.20 -5.72 9.90
C LEU A 178 11.17 -5.55 11.06
N SER A 179 10.67 -5.71 12.29
CA SER A 179 11.52 -5.88 13.47
C SER A 179 10.96 -6.97 14.37
N GLU A 180 11.83 -7.53 15.18
CA GLU A 180 11.52 -8.44 16.27
C GLU A 180 12.29 -8.00 17.51
N PRO A 181 11.66 -7.87 18.70
CA PRO A 181 12.40 -7.71 19.95
C PRO A 181 13.26 -8.94 20.21
N PRO A 182 14.49 -8.77 20.69
CA PRO A 182 15.37 -9.91 20.95
C PRO A 182 14.77 -10.83 22.03
N ALA A 183 14.71 -12.12 21.75
CA ALA A 183 14.45 -13.14 22.74
C ALA A 183 15.74 -13.41 23.56
N ASN A 184 15.57 -13.80 24.84
CA ASN A 184 16.72 -14.10 25.69
C ASN A 184 17.60 -15.22 25.05
N ASN A 185 18.90 -14.99 25.03
CA ASN A 185 19.91 -15.91 24.46
C ASN A 185 19.79 -16.16 22.96
N TYR A 186 19.07 -15.29 22.23
CA TYR A 186 19.00 -15.36 20.77
C TYR A 186 19.48 -14.04 20.15
N SER A 187 20.25 -14.16 19.09
CA SER A 187 20.49 -13.06 18.16
C SER A 187 19.43 -13.08 17.07
N VAL A 188 18.99 -11.91 16.65
CA VAL A 188 17.96 -11.76 15.60
C VAL A 188 18.60 -11.24 14.32
N LYS A 189 18.35 -11.93 13.20
CA LYS A 189 18.75 -11.49 11.86
C LYS A 189 17.51 -11.48 10.97
N ILE A 190 17.21 -10.33 10.37
CA ILE A 190 16.11 -10.17 9.42
C ILE A 190 16.68 -9.96 8.03
N THR A 191 16.19 -10.72 7.06
CA THR A 191 16.58 -10.67 5.65
C THR A 191 15.35 -10.64 4.75
N GLY A 192 15.54 -10.27 3.48
CA GLY A 192 14.44 -10.10 2.54
C GLY A 192 13.88 -8.68 2.52
N ASP A 193 12.78 -8.50 1.85
CA ASP A 193 12.07 -7.24 1.68
C ASP A 193 10.57 -7.49 1.56
N ALA A 194 9.78 -6.43 1.39
CA ALA A 194 8.32 -6.54 1.30
C ALA A 194 7.84 -7.35 0.08
N GLN A 195 8.59 -7.34 -1.02
CA GLN A 195 8.20 -8.02 -2.26
C GLN A 195 8.60 -9.50 -2.24
N ALA A 196 9.77 -9.81 -1.72
CA ALA A 196 10.29 -11.18 -1.62
C ALA A 196 9.81 -11.92 -0.36
N GLY A 197 9.29 -11.16 0.63
CA GLY A 197 8.98 -11.62 1.97
C GLY A 197 10.18 -11.50 2.92
N PHE A 198 9.89 -11.42 4.21
CA PHE A 198 10.88 -11.33 5.27
C PHE A 198 11.15 -12.70 5.89
N LYS A 199 12.43 -12.99 6.15
CA LYS A 199 12.87 -14.11 6.97
C LYS A 199 13.50 -13.58 8.25
N VAL A 200 12.98 -14.03 9.38
CA VAL A 200 13.42 -13.66 10.71
C VAL A 200 14.11 -14.85 11.33
N THR A 201 15.43 -14.85 11.35
CA THR A 201 16.25 -15.95 11.89
C THR A 201 16.67 -15.59 13.31
N ASN A 202 16.37 -16.46 14.27
CA ASN A 202 16.92 -16.40 15.63
C ASN A 202 17.93 -17.51 15.80
N SER A 203 19.17 -17.11 16.04
CA SER A 203 20.27 -18.03 16.35
C SER A 203 20.55 -18.02 17.84
N TYR A 204 20.50 -19.21 18.44
CA TYR A 204 20.81 -19.38 19.85
C TYR A 204 22.30 -19.20 20.11
N TYR A 205 22.64 -18.45 21.14
CA TYR A 205 24.02 -18.32 21.55
C TYR A 205 24.14 -18.61 23.03
N VAL A 206 25.21 -19.35 23.38
CA VAL A 206 25.60 -19.61 24.76
C VAL A 206 26.74 -18.65 25.09
N PHE A 207 26.56 -17.86 26.15
CA PHE A 207 27.72 -17.16 26.73
C PHE A 207 28.69 -18.20 27.24
N ALA A 208 29.93 -18.16 26.77
CA ALA A 208 30.97 -19.00 27.33
C ALA A 208 31.07 -18.71 28.85
N THR A 209 30.69 -19.65 29.67
CA THR A 209 30.90 -19.60 31.10
C THR A 209 32.27 -20.19 31.39
N THR A 210 33.11 -19.48 32.14
CA THR A 210 34.34 -20.05 32.68
C THR A 210 34.01 -20.73 33.98
N ASP A 211 34.29 -22.01 34.08
CA ASP A 211 34.23 -22.74 35.34
C ASP A 211 35.61 -23.20 35.74
N THR A 212 35.83 -23.38 37.02
CA THR A 212 37.11 -23.82 37.55
C THR A 212 37.04 -25.32 37.87
N VAL A 213 37.80 -26.08 37.12
CA VAL A 213 37.95 -27.50 37.39
C VAL A 213 39.13 -27.72 38.35
N SER A 214 38.83 -28.14 39.58
CA SER A 214 39.86 -28.44 40.55
C SER A 214 40.19 -29.93 40.58
N VAL A 215 41.44 -30.25 40.36
CA VAL A 215 41.93 -31.65 40.40
C VAL A 215 42.86 -31.83 41.61
N LYS A 216 42.56 -32.79 42.46
CA LYS A 216 43.39 -33.15 43.58
C LYS A 216 44.05 -34.51 43.31
N LYS A 217 45.38 -34.53 43.26
CA LYS A 217 46.13 -35.77 43.25
C LYS A 217 46.36 -36.27 44.68
N ILE A 218 46.00 -37.51 44.90
CA ILE A 218 46.24 -38.21 46.18
C ILE A 218 47.19 -39.36 45.85
N LEU A 219 48.28 -39.44 46.59
CA LEU A 219 49.19 -40.59 46.56
C LEU A 219 49.03 -41.31 47.90
N ASP A 220 48.69 -42.59 47.79
CA ASP A 220 48.60 -43.45 48.98
C ASP A 220 49.96 -44.13 49.17
N GLY A 221 50.56 -43.83 50.32
CA GLY A 221 51.68 -44.58 50.83
C GLY A 221 53.11 -44.06 50.65
N ASN A 222 53.42 -43.05 49.75
CA ASN A 222 54.76 -42.50 49.61
C ASN A 222 54.76 -40.96 49.46
N PRO A 223 55.72 -40.23 50.08
CA PRO A 223 55.84 -38.81 49.85
C PRO A 223 56.31 -38.54 48.39
N LEU A 224 55.71 -37.51 47.79
CA LEU A 224 56.12 -36.99 46.50
C LEU A 224 57.56 -36.47 46.53
N ILE A 225 58.51 -37.24 46.00
CA ILE A 225 59.85 -36.78 45.80
C ILE A 225 60.05 -36.53 44.29
N ASN A 226 60.07 -35.26 43.90
CA ASN A 226 60.42 -34.79 42.54
C ASN A 226 59.67 -35.47 41.35
N SER A 227 58.36 -35.65 41.46
CA SER A 227 57.57 -36.21 40.38
C SER A 227 56.62 -35.14 39.78
N ASN A 228 56.75 -34.92 38.49
CA ASN A 228 55.83 -34.11 37.73
C ASN A 228 54.64 -34.97 37.29
N PHE A 229 53.41 -34.50 37.54
CA PHE A 229 52.18 -35.13 37.04
C PHE A 229 51.54 -34.22 36.02
N SER A 230 51.17 -34.79 34.88
CA SER A 230 50.39 -34.09 33.87
C SER A 230 48.93 -34.53 33.94
N PHE A 231 48.02 -33.56 33.87
CA PHE A 231 46.60 -33.80 33.75
C PHE A 231 46.19 -33.31 32.38
N ARG A 232 45.31 -34.07 31.72
CA ARG A 232 44.67 -33.68 30.47
C ARG A 232 43.17 -33.52 30.76
N LEU A 233 42.64 -32.35 30.47
CA LEU A 233 41.23 -32.10 30.49
C LEU A 233 40.66 -32.37 29.09
N GLU A 234 39.73 -33.27 28.96
CA GLU A 234 38.99 -33.55 27.72
C GLU A 234 37.54 -33.21 27.97
N ALA A 235 36.92 -32.46 27.03
CA ALA A 235 35.52 -32.23 27.01
C ALA A 235 34.85 -33.33 26.21
N GLU A 236 33.88 -34.03 26.82
CA GLU A 236 32.98 -34.94 26.12
C GLU A 236 31.81 -34.14 25.54
N ASN A 237 31.49 -34.33 24.26
CA ASN A 237 30.36 -33.71 23.54
C ASN A 237 30.45 -32.18 23.35
N VAL A 238 31.59 -31.64 23.00
CA VAL A 238 31.64 -30.28 22.48
C VAL A 238 31.38 -30.32 20.98
N ASN A 239 30.11 -30.21 20.59
CA ASN A 239 29.75 -29.73 19.27
C ASN A 239 30.08 -28.23 19.24
N ASN A 240 31.28 -27.91 18.79
CA ASN A 240 31.68 -26.53 18.56
C ASN A 240 31.60 -26.24 17.05
N PRO A 241 30.58 -25.54 16.57
CA PRO A 241 30.68 -24.84 15.30
C PRO A 241 31.40 -23.52 15.55
N MET A 242 32.67 -23.44 15.09
CA MET A 242 33.29 -22.14 14.85
C MET A 242 32.66 -21.47 13.63
#